data_a26b1a7477f45f92f8f0b1258e622a51
#
_entry.id   a26b1a7477f45f92f8f0b1258e622a51
#
_cell.length_a   1.000
_cell.length_b   1.000
_cell.length_c   1.000
_cell.angle_alpha   90.00
_cell.angle_beta   90.00
_cell.angle_gamma   90.00
#
_symmetry.space_group_name_H-M   'P 1'
#
loop_
_entity.id
_entity.type
_entity.pdbx_description
1 polymer ?
#
loop_
_entity_poly.entity_id
_entity_poly.type
_entity_poly.pdbx_seq_one_letter_code
_entity_poly.pdbx_strand_id
1 'polypeptide(L)'
;AYRAQTKTEIERMTHRRAALYRKRGDSSNGMNRAELSVQIDRLTSALRAMRRELRLCEQIEADMEHIRDQLALAHTDAQREETKKRKEVKRDEYGR
;
A
#
# COMPACT_ATOMS: atom_id res chain seq x y z
N ALA A 1 -11.00 -1.27 -7.93
CA ALA A 1 -11.23 -1.09 -6.54
C ALA A 1 -10.56 0.20 -6.05
N TYR A 2 -10.59 0.45 -4.76
CA TYR A 2 -10.13 1.70 -4.13
C TYR A 2 -8.71 2.11 -4.54
N ARG A 3 -7.77 1.17 -4.54
CA ARG A 3 -6.36 1.44 -4.86
C ARG A 3 -6.17 1.92 -6.31
N ALA A 4 -6.84 1.29 -7.26
CA ALA A 4 -6.76 1.69 -8.66
C ALA A 4 -7.38 3.07 -8.90
N GLN A 5 -8.49 3.37 -8.24
CA GLN A 5 -9.13 4.68 -8.29
C GLN A 5 -8.23 5.76 -7.69
N THR A 6 -7.58 5.48 -6.58
CA THR A 6 -6.66 6.40 -5.93
C THR A 6 -5.45 6.69 -6.82
N LYS A 7 -4.87 5.68 -7.45
CA LYS A 7 -3.76 5.86 -8.41
C LYS A 7 -4.15 6.73 -9.58
N THR A 8 -5.32 6.50 -10.16
CA THR A 8 -5.86 7.30 -11.26
C THR A 8 -6.05 8.77 -10.84
N GLU A 9 -6.58 8.99 -9.65
CA GLU A 9 -6.76 10.33 -9.11
C GLU A 9 -5.43 11.05 -8.87
N ILE A 10 -4.43 10.36 -8.34
CA ILE A 10 -3.08 10.90 -8.15
C ILE A 10 -2.48 11.31 -9.51
N GLU A 11 -2.62 10.49 -10.54
CA GLU A 11 -2.14 10.82 -11.90
C GLU A 11 -2.84 12.06 -12.44
N ARG A 12 -4.16 12.14 -12.31
CA ARG A 12 -4.96 13.30 -12.74
C ARG A 12 -4.50 14.58 -12.06
N MET A 13 -4.33 14.53 -10.75
CA MET A 13 -3.90 15.69 -9.96
C MET A 13 -2.46 16.08 -10.28
N THR A 14 -1.58 15.12 -10.55
CA THR A 14 -0.20 15.37 -10.95
C THR A 14 -0.14 16.10 -12.30
N HIS A 15 -0.93 15.66 -13.27
CA HIS A 15 -1.04 16.31 -14.57
C HIS A 15 -1.62 17.73 -14.45
N ARG A 16 -2.63 17.89 -13.64
CA ARG A 16 -3.25 19.19 -13.37
C ARG A 16 -2.24 20.15 -12.73
N ARG A 17 -1.48 19.68 -11.77
CA ARG A 17 -0.43 20.47 -11.12
C ARG A 17 0.65 20.89 -12.13
N ALA A 18 1.10 19.98 -12.99
CA ALA A 18 2.07 20.28 -14.05
C ALA A 18 1.57 21.37 -15.00
N ALA A 19 0.28 21.32 -15.36
CA ALA A 19 -0.34 22.36 -16.17
C ALA A 19 -0.36 23.72 -15.47
N LEU A 20 -0.62 23.73 -14.17
CA LEU A 20 -0.59 24.96 -13.37
C LEU A 20 0.83 25.54 -13.27
N TYR A 21 1.86 24.70 -13.13
CA TYR A 21 3.24 25.15 -13.16
C TYR A 21 3.60 25.82 -14.48
N ARG A 22 3.14 25.26 -15.61
CA ARG A 22 3.35 25.85 -16.92
C ARG A 22 2.66 27.20 -17.04
N LYS A 23 1.40 27.30 -16.62
CA LYS A 23 0.65 28.57 -16.62
C LYS A 23 1.35 29.62 -15.75
N ARG A 24 1.86 29.24 -14.60
CA ARG A 24 2.59 30.13 -13.70
C ARG A 24 3.87 30.67 -14.36
N GLY A 25 4.62 29.81 -15.06
CA GLY A 25 5.82 30.18 -15.77
C GLY A 25 5.54 31.15 -16.94
N ASP A 26 4.39 30.99 -17.62
CA ASP A 26 3.99 31.84 -18.73
C ASP A 26 3.32 33.13 -18.30
N SER A 27 2.89 33.24 -17.06
CA SER A 27 2.18 34.42 -16.56
C SER A 27 3.13 35.56 -16.21
N SER A 28 2.86 36.76 -16.80
CA SER A 28 3.58 38.00 -16.46
C SER A 28 2.88 38.79 -15.35
N ASN A 29 1.65 38.43 -14.99
CA ASN A 29 0.88 39.11 -13.97
C ASN A 29 1.16 38.48 -12.58
N GLY A 30 1.68 39.29 -11.63
CA GLY A 30 2.03 38.84 -10.30
C GLY A 30 0.83 38.31 -9.49
N MET A 31 -0.36 38.86 -9.67
CA MET A 31 -1.56 38.39 -8.99
C MET A 31 -1.97 37.02 -9.50
N ASN A 32 -1.93 36.78 -10.81
CA ASN A 32 -2.21 35.49 -11.39
C ASN A 32 -1.20 34.43 -10.93
N ARG A 33 0.08 34.80 -10.86
CA ARG A 33 1.14 33.90 -10.36
C ARG A 33 0.91 33.50 -8.91
N ALA A 34 0.52 34.48 -8.07
CA ALA A 34 0.21 34.21 -6.65
C ALA A 34 -0.98 33.24 -6.51
N GLU A 35 -2.04 33.48 -7.28
CA GLU A 35 -3.22 32.63 -7.31
C GLU A 35 -2.91 31.21 -7.78
N LEU A 36 -2.12 31.11 -8.86
CA LEU A 36 -1.66 29.81 -9.37
C LEU A 36 -0.78 29.08 -8.34
N SER A 37 0.07 29.81 -7.63
CA SER A 37 0.90 29.23 -6.56
C SER A 37 0.04 28.65 -5.42
N VAL A 38 -1.04 29.33 -5.03
CA VAL A 38 -1.98 28.83 -4.03
C VAL A 38 -2.65 27.54 -4.50
N GLN A 39 -3.09 27.49 -5.76
CA GLN A 39 -3.69 26.30 -6.33
C GLN A 39 -2.68 25.14 -6.39
N ILE A 40 -1.44 25.40 -6.78
CA ILE A 40 -0.37 24.40 -6.81
C ILE A 40 -0.11 23.85 -5.40
N ASP A 41 -0.05 24.72 -4.40
CA ASP A 41 0.19 24.32 -3.02
C ASP A 41 -0.96 23.45 -2.48
N ARG A 42 -2.20 23.78 -2.82
CA ARG A 42 -3.37 22.94 -2.46
C ARG A 42 -3.30 21.56 -3.09
N LEU A 43 -2.97 21.48 -4.38
CA LEU A 43 -2.80 20.21 -5.07
C LEU A 43 -1.63 19.41 -4.51
N THR A 44 -0.52 20.07 -4.18
CA THR A 44 0.63 19.42 -3.57
C THR A 44 0.28 18.78 -2.23
N SER A 45 -0.44 19.52 -1.38
CA SER A 45 -0.91 19.01 -0.08
C SER A 45 -1.86 17.83 -0.24
N ALA A 46 -2.81 17.94 -1.17
CA ALA A 46 -3.75 16.86 -1.46
C ALA A 46 -3.03 15.62 -2.00
N LEU A 47 -2.07 15.79 -2.90
CA LEU A 47 -1.25 14.68 -3.44
C LEU A 47 -0.43 13.99 -2.36
N ARG A 48 0.16 14.75 -1.44
CA ARG A 48 0.91 14.17 -0.31
C ARG A 48 0.00 13.31 0.57
N ALA A 49 -1.20 13.81 0.87
CA ALA A 49 -2.17 13.07 1.67
C ALA A 49 -2.61 11.78 0.96
N MET A 50 -2.95 11.86 -0.33
CA MET A 50 -3.38 10.70 -1.12
C MET A 50 -2.27 9.65 -1.27
N ARG A 51 -1.04 10.09 -1.51
CA ARG A 51 0.11 9.19 -1.60
C ARG A 51 0.40 8.50 -0.27
N ARG A 52 0.22 9.22 0.83
CA ARG A 52 0.35 8.65 2.18
C ARG A 52 -0.70 7.58 2.43
N GLU A 53 -1.95 7.86 2.11
CA GLU A 53 -3.05 6.89 2.24
C GLU A 53 -2.80 5.65 1.39
N LEU A 54 -2.36 5.84 0.15
CA LEU A 54 -2.05 4.72 -0.74
C LEU A 54 -0.93 3.85 -0.16
N ARG A 55 0.13 4.45 0.36
CA ARG A 55 1.23 3.70 1.00
C ARG A 55 0.76 2.94 2.23
N LEU A 56 -0.11 3.54 3.03
CA LEU A 56 -0.69 2.87 4.20
C LEU A 56 -1.54 1.67 3.77
N CYS A 57 -2.36 1.81 2.74
CA CYS A 57 -3.15 0.70 2.21
C CYS A 57 -2.26 -0.42 1.67
N GLU A 58 -1.20 -0.09 0.96
CA GLU A 58 -0.24 -1.06 0.44
C GLU A 58 0.49 -1.77 1.58
N GLN A 59 0.85 -1.05 2.63
CA GLN A 59 1.50 -1.63 3.80
C GLN A 59 0.57 -2.59 4.55
N ILE A 60 -0.70 -2.20 4.73
CA ILE A 60 -1.70 -3.05 5.36
C ILE A 60 -1.90 -4.34 4.55
N GLU A 61 -2.00 -4.24 3.22
CA GLU A 61 -2.13 -5.42 2.36
C GLU A 61 -0.91 -6.34 2.46
N ALA A 62 0.30 -5.77 2.46
CA ALA A 62 1.54 -6.54 2.61
C ALA A 62 1.59 -7.24 3.97
N ASP A 63 1.19 -6.54 5.04
CA ASP A 63 1.14 -7.12 6.39
C ASP A 63 0.10 -8.24 6.48
N MET A 64 -1.05 -8.08 5.84
CA MET A 64 -2.08 -9.11 5.79
C MET A 64 -1.61 -10.36 5.05
N GLU A 65 -0.93 -10.20 3.92
CA GLU A 65 -0.33 -11.32 3.18
C GLU A 65 0.70 -12.05 4.02
N HIS A 66 1.57 -11.31 4.69
CA HIS A 66 2.60 -11.88 5.58
C HIS A 66 1.96 -12.68 6.72
N ILE A 67 0.92 -12.15 7.34
CA ILE A 67 0.18 -12.84 8.41
C ILE A 67 -0.46 -14.12 7.87
N ARG A 68 -1.07 -14.09 6.70
CA ARG A 68 -1.64 -15.29 6.07
C ARG A 68 -0.58 -16.35 5.83
N ASP A 69 0.57 -15.95 5.29
CA ASP A 69 1.67 -16.87 5.01
C ASP A 69 2.19 -17.49 6.30
N GLN A 70 2.35 -16.72 7.37
CA GLN A 70 2.78 -17.23 8.67
C GLN A 70 1.77 -18.20 9.26
N LEU A 71 0.47 -17.91 9.17
CA LEU A 71 -0.59 -18.81 9.64
C LEU A 71 -0.61 -20.12 8.86
N ALA A 72 -0.42 -20.05 7.55
CA ALA A 72 -0.36 -21.25 6.70
C ALA A 72 0.84 -22.13 7.08
N LEU A 73 2.01 -21.53 7.30
CA LEU A 73 3.22 -22.25 7.74
C LEU A 73 3.03 -22.87 9.11
N ALA A 74 2.48 -22.12 10.06
CA ALA A 74 2.21 -22.63 11.41
C ALA A 74 1.25 -23.82 11.38
N HIS A 75 0.22 -23.78 10.55
CA HIS A 75 -0.73 -24.88 10.38
C HIS A 75 -0.05 -26.12 9.80
N THR A 76 0.81 -25.96 8.81
CA THR A 76 1.57 -27.04 8.20
C THR A 76 2.53 -27.69 9.21
N ASP A 77 3.22 -26.88 10.00
CA ASP A 77 4.14 -27.37 11.03
C ASP A 77 3.40 -28.13 12.11
N ALA A 78 2.23 -27.65 12.56
CA ALA A 78 1.39 -28.36 13.52
C ALA A 78 0.95 -29.72 13.00
N GLN A 79 0.56 -29.82 11.73
CA GLN A 79 0.21 -31.11 11.09
C GLN A 79 1.39 -32.07 11.04
N ARG A 80 2.59 -31.59 10.75
CA ARG A 80 3.81 -32.40 10.73
C ARG A 80 4.14 -32.94 12.10
N GLU A 81 4.01 -32.15 13.13
CA GLU A 81 4.24 -32.58 14.53
C GLU A 81 3.25 -33.66 14.95
N GLU A 82 1.97 -33.51 14.65
CA GLU A 82 0.97 -34.54 14.93
C GLU A 82 1.28 -35.87 14.25
N THR A 83 1.70 -35.83 12.99
CA THR A 83 2.08 -37.03 12.24
C THR A 83 3.29 -37.72 12.88
N LYS A 84 4.28 -36.95 13.33
CA LYS A 84 5.44 -37.49 14.05
C LYS A 84 5.04 -38.16 15.36
N LYS A 85 4.21 -37.50 16.15
CA LYS A 85 3.70 -38.04 17.43
C LYS A 85 2.96 -39.34 17.23
N ARG A 86 2.10 -39.46 16.22
CA ARG A 86 1.38 -40.66 15.88
C ARG A 86 2.33 -41.79 15.52
N LYS A 87 3.37 -41.55 14.74
CA LYS A 87 4.38 -42.55 14.38
C LYS A 87 5.18 -43.00 15.59
N GLU A 88 5.55 -42.10 16.49
CA GLU A 88 6.26 -42.45 17.73
C GLU A 88 5.43 -43.32 18.65
N VAL A 89 4.13 -43.03 18.82
CA VAL A 89 3.22 -43.85 19.60
C VAL A 89 3.12 -45.27 19.03
N LYS A 90 2.99 -45.41 17.71
CA LYS A 90 2.97 -46.71 17.04
C LYS A 90 4.26 -47.50 17.24
N ARG A 91 5.43 -46.85 17.21
CA ARG A 91 6.72 -47.47 17.49
C ARG A 91 6.78 -48.02 18.89
N ASP A 92 6.31 -47.27 19.88
CA ASP A 92 6.30 -47.73 21.28
C ASP A 92 5.40 -48.93 21.48
N GLU A 93 4.28 -49.06 20.77
CA GLU A 93 3.41 -50.22 20.81
C GLU A 93 4.05 -51.45 20.23
N TYR A 94 4.79 -51.34 19.13
CA TYR A 94 5.43 -52.45 18.44
C TYR A 94 6.87 -52.72 18.86
N GLY A 95 7.49 -51.80 19.60
CA GLY A 95 8.87 -51.85 20.03
C GLY A 95 9.14 -52.71 21.27
N ARG A 96 8.12 -53.38 21.80
CA ARG A 96 8.23 -54.31 22.93
C ARG A 96 8.35 -55.77 22.43
#